data_18a2d059199bd7af123b95e6c0c9d649
#
_entry.id   18a2d059199bd7af123b95e6c0c9d649
#
_cell.length_a   1.000
_cell.length_b   1.000
_cell.length_c   1.000
_cell.angle_alpha   90.00
_cell.angle_beta   90.00
_cell.angle_gamma   90.00
#
_symmetry.space_group_name_H-M   'P 1'
#
loop_
_entity.id
_entity.type
_entity.pdbx_description
1 polymer ?
#
loop_
_entity_poly.entity_id
_entity_poly.type
_entity_poly.pdbx_seq_one_letter_code
_entity_poly.pdbx_strand_id
1 'polypeptide(L)'
;MHSNLIVARMDAASGTQVARLFEAFDNTDMPHRMGTRRRQLFQYRGLYFHLQDFDADNGGELIEEAKSDPRFLQISDDLKPHIEAYDPATWRSPADAMAKRFYDWTATR
;
A
#
# COMPACT_ATOMS: atom_id res chain seq x y z
N MET A 1 -3.84 -12.16 11.51
CA MET A 1 -3.82 -11.23 10.36
C MET A 1 -2.48 -10.52 10.30
N HIS A 2 -1.92 -10.42 9.13
CA HIS A 2 -0.61 -9.79 8.93
C HIS A 2 -0.79 -8.41 8.33
N SER A 3 0.00 -7.44 8.78
CA SER A 3 -0.14 -6.05 8.34
C SER A 3 1.19 -5.50 7.84
N ASN A 4 1.12 -4.72 6.77
CA ASN A 4 2.25 -3.97 6.23
C ASN A 4 1.92 -2.48 6.25
N LEU A 5 2.90 -1.66 6.62
CA LEU A 5 2.75 -0.21 6.61
C LEU A 5 3.83 0.39 5.70
N ILE A 6 3.36 1.03 4.63
CA ILE A 6 4.23 1.71 3.68
C ILE A 6 4.20 3.21 3.98
N VAL A 7 5.38 3.83 3.99
CA VAL A 7 5.52 5.27 4.25
C VAL A 7 6.13 5.93 3.02
N ALA A 8 5.51 7.01 2.57
CA ALA A 8 5.96 7.77 1.42
C ALA A 8 5.61 9.26 1.60
N ARG A 9 5.84 10.07 0.59
CA ARG A 9 5.45 11.48 0.58
C ARG A 9 4.28 11.68 -0.35
N MET A 10 3.39 12.59 0.01
CA MET A 10 2.23 12.92 -0.81
C MET A 10 1.81 14.35 -0.53
N ASP A 11 1.51 15.11 -1.60
CA ASP A 11 0.90 16.42 -1.44
C ASP A 11 -0.48 16.25 -0.79
N ALA A 12 -0.80 17.10 0.19
CA ALA A 12 -2.07 17.02 0.90
C ALA A 12 -3.28 17.14 -0.05
N ALA A 13 -3.13 17.88 -1.15
CA ALA A 13 -4.19 18.05 -2.15
C ALA A 13 -4.45 16.79 -2.96
N SER A 14 -3.54 15.81 -2.95
CA SER A 14 -3.66 14.58 -3.74
C SER A 14 -4.50 13.50 -3.08
N GLY A 15 -4.85 13.65 -1.81
CA GLY A 15 -5.54 12.60 -1.05
C GLY A 15 -6.82 12.09 -1.70
N THR A 16 -7.64 12.99 -2.23
CA THR A 16 -8.91 12.63 -2.87
C THR A 16 -8.68 11.78 -4.12
N GLN A 17 -7.73 12.20 -4.97
CA GLN A 17 -7.42 11.44 -6.20
C GLN A 17 -6.85 10.07 -5.87
N VAL A 18 -5.95 9.99 -4.90
CA VAL A 18 -5.36 8.72 -4.48
C VAL A 18 -6.44 7.79 -3.94
N ALA A 19 -7.36 8.31 -3.12
CA ALA A 19 -8.47 7.53 -2.59
C ALA A 19 -9.35 6.97 -3.71
N ARG A 20 -9.64 7.77 -4.74
CA ARG A 20 -10.44 7.33 -5.88
C ARG A 20 -9.75 6.24 -6.69
N LEU A 21 -8.43 6.35 -6.87
CA LEU A 21 -7.67 5.33 -7.59
C LEU A 21 -7.73 3.99 -6.87
N PHE A 22 -7.54 4.01 -5.56
CA PHE A 22 -7.64 2.78 -4.77
C PHE A 22 -9.07 2.26 -4.69
N GLU A 23 -10.07 3.13 -4.61
CA GLU A 23 -11.46 2.70 -4.62
C GLU A 23 -11.78 1.90 -5.89
N ALA A 24 -11.38 2.42 -7.04
CA ALA A 24 -11.58 1.72 -8.31
C ALA A 24 -10.81 0.40 -8.35
N PHE A 25 -9.57 0.38 -7.87
CA PHE A 25 -8.75 -0.82 -7.82
C PHE A 25 -9.36 -1.87 -6.89
N ASP A 26 -9.84 -1.45 -5.73
CA ASP A 26 -10.39 -2.35 -4.72
C ASP A 26 -11.75 -2.91 -5.10
N ASN A 27 -12.41 -2.33 -6.09
CA ASN A 27 -13.66 -2.87 -6.66
C ASN A 27 -13.43 -3.96 -7.71
N THR A 28 -12.17 -4.28 -8.00
CA THR A 28 -11.81 -5.42 -8.86
C THR A 28 -11.56 -6.65 -8.00
N ASP A 29 -11.19 -7.77 -8.60
CA ASP A 29 -10.80 -8.97 -7.86
C ASP A 29 -9.33 -8.94 -7.41
N MET A 30 -8.61 -7.86 -7.70
CA MET A 30 -7.19 -7.75 -7.36
C MET A 30 -6.88 -7.87 -5.86
N PRO A 31 -7.60 -7.17 -4.96
CA PRO A 31 -7.34 -7.37 -3.53
C PRO A 31 -7.49 -8.82 -3.09
N HIS A 32 -8.51 -9.51 -3.61
CA HIS A 32 -8.71 -10.92 -3.31
C HIS A 32 -7.54 -11.77 -3.79
N ARG A 33 -7.06 -11.53 -5.02
CA ARG A 33 -5.92 -12.25 -5.59
C ARG A 33 -4.63 -12.00 -4.80
N MET A 34 -4.49 -10.79 -4.25
CA MET A 34 -3.32 -10.41 -3.47
C MET A 34 -3.43 -10.80 -1.98
N GLY A 35 -4.56 -11.36 -1.58
CA GLY A 35 -4.79 -11.71 -0.17
C GLY A 35 -5.03 -10.52 0.74
N THR A 36 -5.33 -9.35 0.16
CA THR A 36 -5.59 -8.13 0.93
C THR A 36 -6.99 -8.20 1.55
N ARG A 37 -7.07 -8.03 2.87
CA ARG A 37 -8.33 -8.04 3.60
C ARG A 37 -8.81 -6.64 3.95
N ARG A 38 -7.89 -5.72 4.14
CA ARG A 38 -8.23 -4.35 4.49
C ARG A 38 -7.11 -3.42 4.03
N ARG A 39 -7.51 -2.25 3.59
CA ARG A 39 -6.60 -1.18 3.18
C ARG A 39 -7.04 0.11 3.85
N GLN A 40 -6.10 0.81 4.48
CA GLN A 40 -6.35 2.13 5.05
C GLN A 40 -5.25 3.09 4.61
N LEU A 41 -5.63 4.27 4.20
CA LEU A 41 -4.70 5.31 3.77
C LEU A 41 -4.79 6.47 4.75
N PHE A 42 -3.65 6.97 5.16
CA PHE A 42 -3.54 8.11 6.07
C PHE A 42 -2.60 9.14 5.47
N GLN A 43 -2.81 10.40 5.82
CA GLN A 43 -1.88 11.45 5.47
C GLN A 43 -1.63 12.35 6.67
N TYR A 44 -0.40 12.88 6.76
CA TYR A 44 -0.01 13.78 7.83
C TYR A 44 1.21 14.58 7.39
N ARG A 45 1.04 15.91 7.28
CA ARG A 45 2.13 16.86 6.98
C ARG A 45 3.03 16.44 5.83
N GLY A 46 2.41 16.10 4.69
CA GLY A 46 3.16 15.69 3.51
C GLY A 46 3.61 14.24 3.50
N LEU A 47 3.23 13.46 4.50
CA LEU A 47 3.50 12.02 4.56
C LEU A 47 2.25 11.23 4.18
N TYR A 48 2.50 10.08 3.56
CA TYR A 48 1.49 9.14 3.14
C TYR A 48 1.75 7.82 3.85
N PHE A 49 0.70 7.24 4.41
CA PHE A 49 0.77 5.96 5.10
C PHE A 49 -0.23 5.00 4.49
N HIS A 50 0.24 3.84 4.09
CA HIS A 50 -0.60 2.82 3.47
C HIS A 50 -0.53 1.57 4.33
N LEU A 51 -1.60 1.32 5.11
CA LEU A 51 -1.72 0.15 5.97
C LEU A 51 -2.54 -0.91 5.26
N GLN A 52 -1.97 -2.09 5.09
CA GLN A 52 -2.67 -3.23 4.49
C GLN A 52 -2.66 -4.41 5.45
N ASP A 53 -3.82 -5.05 5.56
CA ASP A 53 -3.97 -6.29 6.31
C ASP A 53 -4.14 -7.44 5.32
N PHE A 54 -3.46 -8.55 5.58
CA PHE A 54 -3.48 -9.75 4.75
C PHE A 54 -3.95 -10.96 5.54
N ASP A 55 -4.53 -11.96 4.85
CA ASP A 55 -4.97 -13.20 5.47
C ASP A 55 -3.83 -14.01 6.06
N ALA A 56 -2.67 -14.00 5.39
CA ALA A 56 -1.54 -14.83 5.74
C ALA A 56 -0.24 -14.04 5.59
N ASP A 57 0.87 -14.60 6.06
CA ASP A 57 2.17 -13.95 6.01
C ASP A 57 2.83 -14.00 4.62
N ASN A 58 2.17 -14.63 3.65
CA ASN A 58 2.68 -14.69 2.28
C ASN A 58 2.21 -13.51 1.40
N GLY A 59 1.72 -12.41 2.02
CA GLY A 59 1.26 -11.24 1.28
C GLY A 59 2.30 -10.68 0.32
N GLY A 60 3.59 -10.70 0.70
CA GLY A 60 4.67 -10.27 -0.18
C GLY A 60 4.79 -11.12 -1.45
N GLU A 61 4.63 -12.42 -1.33
CA GLU A 61 4.66 -13.33 -2.48
C GLU A 61 3.48 -13.10 -3.41
N LEU A 62 2.29 -12.90 -2.84
CA LEU A 62 1.09 -12.63 -3.63
C LEU A 62 1.19 -11.31 -4.38
N ILE A 63 1.80 -10.29 -3.77
CA ILE A 63 2.04 -9.01 -4.42
C ILE A 63 3.02 -9.21 -5.59
N GLU A 64 4.10 -9.97 -5.39
CA GLU A 64 5.04 -10.26 -6.46
C GLU A 64 4.37 -10.96 -7.64
N GLU A 65 3.50 -11.93 -7.38
CA GLU A 65 2.75 -12.61 -8.42
C GLU A 65 1.82 -11.68 -9.17
N ALA A 66 1.26 -10.68 -8.48
CA ALA A 66 0.31 -9.74 -9.07
C ALA A 66 0.96 -8.62 -9.88
N LYS A 67 2.27 -8.41 -9.74
CA LYS A 67 2.97 -7.27 -10.36
C LYS A 67 2.84 -7.19 -11.88
N SER A 68 2.66 -8.32 -12.55
CA SER A 68 2.51 -8.34 -14.01
C SER A 68 1.07 -8.14 -14.48
N ASP A 69 0.11 -8.11 -13.57
CA ASP A 69 -1.28 -7.87 -13.95
C ASP A 69 -1.44 -6.41 -14.44
N PRO A 70 -2.10 -6.21 -15.59
CA PRO A 70 -2.28 -4.84 -16.13
C PRO A 70 -2.94 -3.88 -15.15
N ARG A 71 -3.83 -4.36 -14.29
CA ARG A 71 -4.51 -3.50 -13.30
C ARG A 71 -3.54 -3.03 -12.23
N PHE A 72 -2.59 -3.89 -11.81
CA PHE A 72 -1.56 -3.51 -10.86
C PHE A 72 -0.61 -2.48 -11.48
N LEU A 73 -0.19 -2.72 -12.71
CA LEU A 73 0.69 -1.79 -13.44
C LEU A 73 0.00 -0.44 -13.64
N GLN A 74 -1.28 -0.45 -13.95
CA GLN A 74 -2.03 0.78 -14.18
C GLN A 74 -2.13 1.63 -12.92
N ILE A 75 -2.52 1.04 -11.78
CA ILE A 75 -2.62 1.83 -10.55
C ILE A 75 -1.25 2.32 -10.10
N SER A 76 -0.20 1.53 -10.28
CA SER A 76 1.17 1.97 -9.96
C SER A 76 1.55 3.20 -10.76
N ASP A 77 1.24 3.23 -12.04
CA ASP A 77 1.50 4.39 -12.90
C ASP A 77 0.63 5.59 -12.51
N ASP A 78 -0.65 5.36 -12.22
CA ASP A 78 -1.58 6.42 -11.85
C ASP A 78 -1.21 7.08 -10.52
N LEU A 79 -0.57 6.36 -9.63
CA LEU A 79 -0.16 6.89 -8.33
C LEU A 79 1.13 7.72 -8.40
N LYS A 80 1.98 7.51 -9.42
CA LYS A 80 3.28 8.20 -9.52
C LYS A 80 3.20 9.72 -9.43
N PRO A 81 2.23 10.41 -10.06
CA PRO A 81 2.13 11.86 -9.93
C PRO A 81 1.78 12.35 -8.53
N HIS A 82 1.25 11.48 -7.68
CA HIS A 82 0.71 11.85 -6.37
C HIS A 82 1.60 11.42 -5.21
N ILE A 83 2.33 10.31 -5.38
CA ILE A 83 3.10 9.70 -4.29
C ILE A 83 4.56 9.65 -4.68
N GLU A 84 5.42 10.21 -3.82
CA GLU A 84 6.86 10.24 -4.01
C GLU A 84 7.55 9.41 -2.93
N ALA A 85 8.70 8.84 -3.26
CA ALA A 85 9.48 8.10 -2.29
C ALA A 85 9.86 8.99 -1.11
N TYR A 86 9.79 8.46 0.11
CA TYR A 86 10.26 9.17 1.29
C TYR A 86 11.75 9.49 1.16
N ASP A 87 12.52 8.50 0.73
CA ASP A 87 13.95 8.67 0.43
C ASP A 87 14.22 8.08 -0.95
N PRO A 88 14.32 8.94 -2.00
CA PRO A 88 14.56 8.46 -3.36
C PRO A 88 15.86 7.67 -3.52
N ALA A 89 16.86 7.92 -2.65
CA ALA A 89 18.14 7.24 -2.75
C ALA A 89 18.03 5.75 -2.41
N THR A 90 17.07 5.37 -1.57
CA THR A 90 16.88 3.99 -1.13
C THR A 90 15.67 3.31 -1.72
N TRP A 91 14.79 4.06 -2.39
CA TRP A 91 13.55 3.52 -2.94
C TRP A 91 13.79 2.75 -4.24
N ARG A 92 13.51 1.48 -4.23
CA ARG A 92 13.54 0.62 -5.42
C ARG A 92 12.17 0.00 -5.68
N SER A 93 11.44 -0.30 -4.61
CA SER A 93 10.13 -0.91 -4.65
C SER A 93 9.39 -0.56 -3.36
N PRO A 94 8.07 -0.82 -3.27
CA PRO A 94 7.31 -0.58 -2.02
C PRO A 94 7.93 -1.26 -0.80
N ALA A 95 8.64 -2.36 -0.98
CA ALA A 95 9.30 -3.06 0.12
C ALA A 95 10.33 -2.17 0.83
N ASP A 96 10.99 -1.26 0.10
CA ASP A 96 11.99 -0.36 0.67
C ASP A 96 11.37 0.76 1.50
N ALA A 97 10.06 0.98 1.37
CA ALA A 97 9.32 2.00 2.11
C ALA A 97 8.51 1.39 3.25
N MET A 98 8.66 0.11 3.51
CA MET A 98 7.88 -0.59 4.51
C MET A 98 8.42 -0.30 5.91
N ALA A 99 7.53 0.19 6.78
CA ALA A 99 7.88 0.44 8.16
C ALA A 99 8.09 -0.88 8.89
N LYS A 100 9.02 -0.88 9.82
CA LYS A 100 9.32 -2.08 10.61
C LYS A 100 8.48 -2.07 11.88
N ARG A 101 7.67 -3.12 12.09
CA ARG A 101 6.96 -3.32 13.34
C ARG A 101 7.98 -3.69 14.42
N PHE A 102 7.94 -3.01 15.56
CA PHE A 102 8.81 -3.33 16.67
C PHE A 102 8.05 -3.70 17.94
N TYR A 103 6.72 -3.66 17.90
CA TYR A 103 5.87 -4.09 19.00
C TYR A 103 4.52 -4.51 18.44
N ASP A 104 3.97 -5.57 18.99
CA ASP A 104 2.65 -6.07 18.61
C ASP A 104 1.99 -6.68 19.84
N TRP A 105 0.75 -6.29 20.08
CA TRP A 105 -0.07 -6.85 21.15
C TRP A 105 -1.49 -7.01 20.65
N THR A 106 -2.08 -8.12 20.99
CA THR A 106 -3.46 -8.41 20.62
C THR A 106 -4.20 -8.89 21.86
N ALA A 107 -5.34 -8.29 22.13
CA ALA A 107 -6.19 -8.75 23.21
C ALA A 107 -6.70 -10.16 22.91
N THR A 108 -6.77 -11.00 23.93
CA THR A 108 -7.29 -12.35 23.79
C THR A 108 -8.81 -12.38 23.75
N ARG A 109 -9.43 -11.24 24.03
CA ARG A 109 -10.88 -11.07 23.97
C ARG A 109 -11.25 -9.70 23.45
#